data_cb3ced40abda15c0cb4cf8f4c0211fe4
#
_entry.id   cb3ced40abda15c0cb4cf8f4c0211fe4
#
_cell.length_a   1.000
_cell.length_b   1.000
_cell.length_c   1.000
_cell.angle_alpha   90.00
_cell.angle_beta   90.00
_cell.angle_gamma   90.00
#
_symmetry.space_group_name_H-M   'P 1'
#
loop_
_entity.id
_entity.type
_entity.pdbx_description
1 polymer ?
#
loop_
_entity_poly.entity_id
_entity_poly.type
_entity_poly.pdbx_seq_one_letter_code
_entity_poly.pdbx_strand_id
1 'polypeptide(L)'
;MSALTIYKKNGAVRFSADSLRGVIFISFARPIEKPEGEGRRKGKYRWEEKVTIALSPEEASSIGAFARMHLSGNTPKKNLVIQHTPEKFGKKGPEKTLKIEKRDDTFSLQIEVRNEKISVGPMGYSDFYLIDSFLQRYIPEILPKPRIAVPAEEITGIRGEREEETEEVSTGEEILF
;
A
#
# COMPACT_ATOMS: atom_id res chain seq x y z
N MET A 1 10.98 -0.15 -6.97
CA MET A 1 9.57 -0.21 -6.57
C MET A 1 8.84 -1.14 -7.52
N SER A 2 8.25 -2.22 -7.00
CA SER A 2 7.54 -3.22 -7.82
C SER A 2 6.08 -2.80 -7.97
N ALA A 3 5.54 -2.97 -9.16
CA ALA A 3 4.17 -2.60 -9.45
C ALA A 3 3.46 -3.62 -10.37
N LEU A 4 2.19 -3.88 -10.08
CA LEU A 4 1.24 -4.57 -10.95
C LEU A 4 0.30 -3.52 -11.55
N THR A 5 0.12 -3.53 -12.87
CA THR A 5 -0.85 -2.65 -13.53
C THR A 5 -1.84 -3.48 -14.35
N ILE A 6 -3.12 -3.26 -14.12
CA ILE A 6 -4.22 -3.89 -14.85
C ILE A 6 -4.91 -2.82 -15.69
N TYR A 7 -5.04 -3.09 -16.98
CA TYR A 7 -5.64 -2.18 -17.95
C TYR A 7 -7.00 -2.72 -18.40
N LYS A 8 -8.03 -1.88 -18.32
CA LYS A 8 -9.38 -2.18 -18.80
C LYS A 8 -9.89 -1.04 -19.68
N LYS A 9 -10.91 -1.28 -20.48
CA LYS A 9 -11.45 -0.26 -21.40
C LYS A 9 -11.87 1.04 -20.71
N ASN A 10 -12.39 0.92 -19.48
CA ASN A 10 -12.91 2.04 -18.68
C ASN A 10 -11.92 2.65 -17.70
N GLY A 11 -10.69 2.15 -17.62
CA GLY A 11 -9.66 2.68 -16.74
C GLY A 11 -8.49 1.73 -16.54
N ALA A 12 -7.52 2.18 -15.76
CA ALA A 12 -6.39 1.36 -15.33
C ALA A 12 -6.21 1.46 -13.81
N VAL A 13 -5.78 0.37 -13.20
CA VAL A 13 -5.43 0.31 -11.78
C VAL A 13 -4.01 -0.19 -11.62
N ARG A 14 -3.24 0.46 -10.73
CA ARG A 14 -1.86 0.06 -10.40
C ARG A 14 -1.73 -0.18 -8.90
N PHE A 15 -1.22 -1.35 -8.56
CA PHE A 15 -0.79 -1.70 -7.22
C PHE A 15 0.72 -1.48 -7.14
N SER A 16 1.20 -0.84 -6.09
CA SER A 16 2.64 -0.67 -5.85
C SER A 16 2.95 -0.76 -4.35
N ALA A 17 3.99 -1.51 -4.01
CA ALA A 17 4.43 -1.70 -2.63
C ALA A 17 5.49 -0.66 -2.26
N ASP A 18 5.33 -0.05 -1.09
CA ASP A 18 6.31 0.83 -0.47
C ASP A 18 6.69 0.25 0.91
N SER A 19 7.80 -0.47 0.94
CA SER A 19 8.30 -1.11 2.16
C SER A 19 8.83 -0.11 3.19
N LEU A 20 9.24 1.08 2.75
CA LEU A 20 9.72 2.13 3.67
C LEU A 20 8.56 2.74 4.47
N ARG A 21 7.41 2.91 3.82
CA ARG A 21 6.20 3.43 4.45
C ARG A 21 5.30 2.34 5.03
N GLY A 22 5.56 1.07 4.72
CA GLY A 22 4.75 -0.05 5.17
C GLY A 22 3.34 -0.07 4.58
N VAL A 23 3.18 0.31 3.31
CA VAL A 23 1.87 0.43 2.65
C VAL A 23 1.87 -0.13 1.23
N ILE A 24 0.68 -0.54 0.78
CA ILE A 24 0.38 -0.77 -0.64
C ILE A 24 -0.40 0.43 -1.18
N PHE A 25 0.12 1.06 -2.21
CA PHE A 25 -0.62 2.08 -2.95
C PHE A 25 -1.47 1.44 -4.04
N ILE A 26 -2.73 1.86 -4.15
CA ILE A 26 -3.58 1.56 -5.29
C ILE A 26 -3.90 2.87 -5.99
N SER A 27 -3.49 2.98 -7.25
CA SER A 27 -3.69 4.18 -8.08
C SER A 27 -4.62 3.87 -9.24
N PHE A 28 -5.60 4.71 -9.46
CA PHE A 28 -6.59 4.62 -10.53
C PHE A 28 -6.38 5.72 -11.54
N ALA A 29 -6.41 5.38 -12.82
CA ALA A 29 -6.33 6.33 -13.92
C ALA A 29 -7.49 6.15 -14.89
N ARG A 30 -8.06 7.29 -15.35
CA ARG A 30 -9.10 7.31 -16.37
C ARG A 30 -8.48 7.08 -17.75
N PRO A 31 -9.23 6.50 -18.71
CA PRO A 31 -8.79 6.43 -20.08
C PRO A 31 -8.74 7.85 -20.69
N ILE A 32 -7.85 8.07 -21.64
CA ILE A 32 -7.89 9.26 -22.46
C ILE A 32 -8.98 9.04 -23.50
N GLU A 33 -9.96 9.91 -23.54
CA GLU A 33 -10.98 9.90 -24.59
C GLU A 33 -10.29 10.17 -25.95
N LYS A 34 -10.51 9.28 -26.92
CA LYS A 34 -9.95 9.45 -28.26
C LYS A 34 -10.81 10.43 -29.03
N PRO A 35 -10.20 11.37 -29.77
CA PRO A 35 -10.91 12.04 -30.85
C PRO A 35 -11.40 11.00 -31.87
N GLU A 36 -12.64 11.12 -32.32
CA GLU A 36 -13.20 10.26 -33.35
C GLU A 36 -12.32 10.30 -34.60
N GLY A 37 -11.78 9.16 -35.02
CA GLY A 37 -11.02 9.03 -36.26
C GLY A 37 -9.60 8.46 -36.17
N GLU A 38 -8.99 8.35 -35.01
CA GLU A 38 -7.67 7.71 -34.86
C GLU A 38 -7.75 6.20 -34.64
N GLY A 39 -7.07 5.44 -35.51
CA GLY A 39 -6.96 4.00 -35.46
C GLY A 39 -6.53 3.43 -34.10
N ARG A 40 -6.76 2.12 -33.88
CA ARG A 40 -6.52 1.36 -32.65
C ARG A 40 -5.09 1.46 -32.10
N ARG A 41 -4.69 2.62 -31.55
CA ARG A 41 -3.52 2.69 -30.68
C ARG A 41 -3.95 2.28 -29.26
N LYS A 42 -3.10 1.52 -28.55
CA LYS A 42 -3.32 1.11 -27.15
C LYS A 42 -3.79 2.31 -26.34
N GLY A 43 -4.95 2.18 -25.68
CA GLY A 43 -5.55 3.25 -24.89
C GLY A 43 -4.53 3.84 -23.91
N LYS A 44 -4.30 5.13 -24.02
CA LYS A 44 -3.50 5.87 -23.04
C LYS A 44 -4.40 6.19 -21.84
N TYR A 45 -3.78 6.27 -20.66
CA TYR A 45 -4.47 6.57 -19.40
C TYR A 45 -3.85 7.83 -18.81
N ARG A 46 -4.68 8.66 -18.14
CA ARG A 46 -4.28 9.91 -17.49
C ARG A 46 -3.64 9.62 -16.13
N TRP A 47 -2.40 9.15 -16.15
CA TRP A 47 -1.67 8.84 -14.91
C TRP A 47 -1.26 10.08 -14.11
N GLU A 48 -1.16 11.23 -14.74
CA GLU A 48 -0.94 12.52 -14.12
C GLU A 48 -2.11 12.96 -13.23
N GLU A 49 -3.33 12.57 -13.58
CA GLU A 49 -4.57 12.84 -12.83
C GLU A 49 -5.02 11.63 -11.99
N LYS A 50 -4.12 10.71 -11.69
CA LYS A 50 -4.45 9.49 -10.94
C LYS A 50 -4.97 9.80 -9.55
N VAL A 51 -5.95 9.01 -9.10
CA VAL A 51 -6.39 8.97 -7.72
C VAL A 51 -5.72 7.80 -7.02
N THR A 52 -5.07 8.07 -5.88
CA THR A 52 -4.32 7.06 -5.13
C THR A 52 -4.84 6.93 -3.71
N ILE A 53 -4.96 5.69 -3.23
CA ILE A 53 -5.22 5.32 -1.84
C ILE A 53 -4.03 4.49 -1.33
N ALA A 54 -3.61 4.73 -0.07
CA ALA A 54 -2.56 3.96 0.59
C ALA A 54 -3.23 2.99 1.57
N LEU A 55 -2.99 1.70 1.42
CA LEU A 55 -3.56 0.66 2.26
C LEU A 55 -2.56 0.18 3.30
N SER A 56 -3.03 -0.02 4.53
CA SER A 56 -2.29 -0.75 5.55
C SER A 56 -2.12 -2.23 5.16
N PRO A 57 -1.22 -2.98 5.82
CA PRO A 57 -1.09 -4.41 5.61
C PRO A 57 -2.41 -5.17 5.81
N GLU A 58 -3.22 -4.79 6.80
CA GLU A 58 -4.51 -5.42 7.10
C GLU A 58 -5.53 -5.16 6.00
N GLU A 59 -5.62 -3.93 5.50
CA GLU A 59 -6.52 -3.56 4.41
C GLU A 59 -6.11 -4.26 3.10
N ALA A 60 -4.81 -4.30 2.80
CA ALA A 60 -4.29 -5.03 1.65
C ALA A 60 -4.56 -6.55 1.76
N SER A 61 -4.42 -7.12 2.97
CA SER A 61 -4.75 -8.53 3.25
C SER A 61 -6.23 -8.83 3.05
N SER A 62 -7.12 -7.88 3.36
CA SER A 62 -8.57 -8.03 3.11
C SER A 62 -8.87 -8.15 1.61
N ILE A 63 -8.16 -7.40 0.76
CA ILE A 63 -8.30 -7.52 -0.70
C ILE A 63 -7.75 -8.86 -1.19
N GLY A 64 -6.58 -9.30 -0.70
CA GLY A 64 -6.00 -10.59 -1.03
C GLY A 64 -6.90 -11.76 -0.63
N ALA A 65 -7.47 -11.72 0.57
CA ALA A 65 -8.43 -12.71 1.03
C ALA A 65 -9.68 -12.74 0.15
N PHE A 66 -10.23 -11.59 -0.20
CA PHE A 66 -11.38 -11.48 -1.10
C PHE A 66 -11.08 -12.09 -2.49
N ALA A 67 -9.92 -11.76 -3.07
CA ALA A 67 -9.49 -12.30 -4.35
C ALA A 67 -9.35 -13.83 -4.30
N ARG A 68 -8.71 -14.36 -3.25
CA ARG A 68 -8.51 -15.80 -3.06
C ARG A 68 -9.82 -16.57 -2.88
N MET A 69 -10.75 -16.02 -2.11
CA MET A 69 -12.07 -16.62 -1.92
C MET A 69 -12.85 -16.68 -3.25
N HIS A 70 -12.76 -15.61 -4.06
CA HIS A 70 -13.34 -15.62 -5.41
C HIS A 70 -12.69 -16.69 -6.30
N LEU A 71 -11.37 -16.81 -6.29
CA LEU A 71 -10.64 -17.83 -7.06
C LEU A 71 -10.99 -19.27 -6.64
N SER A 72 -11.29 -19.50 -5.37
CA SER A 72 -11.69 -20.82 -4.84
C SER A 72 -13.16 -21.18 -5.08
N GLY A 73 -13.94 -20.31 -5.73
CA GLY A 73 -15.37 -20.51 -5.95
C GLY A 73 -16.23 -20.23 -4.72
N ASN A 74 -15.65 -19.94 -3.57
CA ASN A 74 -16.34 -19.53 -2.34
C ASN A 74 -16.52 -18.01 -2.40
N THR A 75 -17.41 -17.52 -3.22
CA THR A 75 -17.65 -16.08 -3.31
C THR A 75 -18.23 -15.60 -1.99
N PRO A 76 -17.43 -14.86 -1.20
CA PRO A 76 -17.93 -14.31 0.05
C PRO A 76 -18.86 -13.14 -0.27
N LYS A 77 -18.96 -12.19 0.57
CA LYS A 77 -19.78 -10.98 0.40
C LYS A 77 -19.70 -10.42 -1.03
N LYS A 78 -20.82 -9.90 -1.52
CA LYS A 78 -20.90 -9.28 -2.85
C LYS A 78 -19.96 -8.09 -3.05
N ASN A 79 -19.58 -7.43 -1.96
CA ASN A 79 -18.76 -6.21 -1.99
C ASN A 79 -17.75 -6.19 -0.86
N LEU A 80 -16.56 -5.65 -1.14
CA LEU A 80 -15.58 -5.22 -0.16
C LEU A 80 -15.49 -3.69 -0.21
N VAL A 81 -15.52 -3.04 0.97
CA VAL A 81 -15.43 -1.58 1.08
C VAL A 81 -14.34 -1.22 2.09
N ILE A 82 -13.42 -0.36 1.68
CA ILE A 82 -12.37 0.23 2.53
C ILE A 82 -12.54 1.75 2.46
N GLN A 83 -12.72 2.38 3.62
CA GLN A 83 -12.99 3.81 3.72
C GLN A 83 -11.90 4.52 4.51
N HIS A 84 -11.29 5.52 3.92
CA HIS A 84 -10.32 6.38 4.55
C HIS A 84 -10.93 7.75 4.82
N THR A 85 -11.06 8.10 6.10
CA THR A 85 -11.54 9.40 6.56
C THR A 85 -10.37 10.12 7.25
N PRO A 86 -9.57 10.91 6.52
CA PRO A 86 -8.34 11.53 7.06
C PRO A 86 -8.59 12.38 8.31
N GLU A 87 -9.73 13.07 8.38
CA GLU A 87 -10.09 13.93 9.51
C GLU A 87 -10.19 13.18 10.84
N LYS A 88 -10.62 11.90 10.83
CA LYS A 88 -10.67 11.06 12.04
C LYS A 88 -9.28 10.82 12.65
N PHE A 89 -8.23 11.02 11.88
CA PHE A 89 -6.83 10.85 12.29
C PHE A 89 -6.07 12.19 12.35
N GLY A 90 -6.78 13.33 12.40
CA GLY A 90 -6.18 14.66 12.42
C GLY A 90 -5.40 15.03 11.16
N LYS A 91 -5.60 14.30 10.05
CA LYS A 91 -4.97 14.56 8.77
C LYS A 91 -5.90 15.35 7.86
N LYS A 92 -5.33 16.25 7.07
CA LYS A 92 -6.07 16.98 6.03
C LYS A 92 -6.17 16.13 4.77
N GLY A 93 -7.33 16.16 4.12
CA GLY A 93 -7.53 15.52 2.82
C GLY A 93 -8.98 15.07 2.61
N PRO A 94 -9.35 14.76 1.38
CA PRO A 94 -10.68 14.25 1.08
C PRO A 94 -10.84 12.81 1.58
N GLU A 95 -12.05 12.48 1.95
CA GLU A 95 -12.46 11.08 2.16
C GLU A 95 -12.29 10.29 0.87
N LYS A 96 -11.79 9.05 1.00
CA LYS A 96 -11.63 8.11 -0.12
C LYS A 96 -12.27 6.79 0.24
N THR A 97 -13.07 6.27 -0.68
CA THR A 97 -13.69 4.96 -0.52
C THR A 97 -13.26 4.06 -1.67
N LEU A 98 -12.57 2.97 -1.33
CA LEU A 98 -12.24 1.89 -2.26
C LEU A 98 -13.32 0.83 -2.15
N LYS A 99 -13.86 0.40 -3.29
CA LYS A 99 -14.88 -0.66 -3.36
C LYS A 99 -14.47 -1.72 -4.37
N ILE A 100 -14.69 -2.98 -4.02
CA ILE A 100 -14.76 -4.09 -4.96
C ILE A 100 -16.21 -4.51 -5.01
N GLU A 101 -16.85 -4.32 -6.16
CA GLU A 101 -18.28 -4.57 -6.36
C GLU A 101 -18.50 -5.69 -7.37
N LYS A 102 -19.28 -6.71 -6.97
CA LYS A 102 -19.64 -7.81 -7.85
C LYS A 102 -20.72 -7.37 -8.85
N ARG A 103 -20.51 -7.70 -10.13
CA ARG A 103 -21.49 -7.58 -11.21
C ARG A 103 -21.53 -8.88 -11.98
N ASP A 104 -22.61 -9.63 -11.85
CA ASP A 104 -22.75 -10.98 -12.39
C ASP A 104 -21.58 -11.87 -11.95
N ASP A 105 -20.80 -12.40 -12.89
CA ASP A 105 -19.63 -13.24 -12.62
C ASP A 105 -18.30 -12.48 -12.57
N THR A 106 -18.33 -11.16 -12.65
CA THR A 106 -17.15 -10.30 -12.64
C THR A 106 -17.21 -9.28 -11.52
N PHE A 107 -16.10 -8.61 -11.29
CA PHE A 107 -15.98 -7.54 -10.31
C PHE A 107 -15.45 -6.27 -10.95
N SER A 108 -15.78 -5.13 -10.37
CA SER A 108 -15.13 -3.85 -10.65
C SER A 108 -14.41 -3.34 -9.41
N LEU A 109 -13.18 -2.85 -9.59
CA LEU A 109 -12.52 -2.03 -8.59
C LEU A 109 -12.91 -0.58 -8.81
N GLN A 110 -13.29 0.10 -7.74
CA GLN A 110 -13.78 1.48 -7.80
C GLN A 110 -13.13 2.30 -6.69
N ILE A 111 -12.81 3.55 -7.01
CA ILE A 111 -12.44 4.54 -6.02
C ILE A 111 -13.37 5.73 -6.12
N GLU A 112 -13.86 6.17 -4.98
CA GLU A 112 -14.70 7.37 -4.85
C GLU A 112 -13.94 8.39 -4.01
N VAL A 113 -13.83 9.61 -4.50
CA VAL A 113 -13.21 10.75 -3.82
C VAL A 113 -14.07 11.98 -4.04
N ARG A 114 -14.58 12.57 -2.96
CA ARG A 114 -15.59 13.63 -3.03
C ARG A 114 -16.82 13.12 -3.82
N ASN A 115 -17.10 13.74 -4.96
CA ASN A 115 -18.22 13.35 -5.84
C ASN A 115 -17.75 12.64 -7.12
N GLU A 116 -16.46 12.28 -7.19
CA GLU A 116 -15.87 11.65 -8.36
C GLU A 116 -15.67 10.15 -8.12
N LYS A 117 -16.00 9.37 -9.15
CA LYS A 117 -15.82 7.92 -9.14
C LYS A 117 -15.01 7.48 -10.34
N ILE A 118 -14.01 6.63 -10.09
CA ILE A 118 -13.28 5.90 -11.14
C ILE A 118 -13.54 4.42 -10.93
N SER A 119 -14.01 3.74 -11.99
CA SER A 119 -14.31 2.31 -11.96
C SER A 119 -13.47 1.60 -12.99
N VAL A 120 -12.76 0.54 -12.60
CA VAL A 120 -11.94 -0.28 -13.48
C VAL A 120 -12.48 -1.72 -13.48
N GLY A 121 -12.86 -2.19 -14.64
CA GLY A 121 -13.42 -3.54 -14.82
C GLY A 121 -13.99 -3.76 -16.21
N PRO A 122 -14.61 -4.91 -16.48
CA PRO A 122 -14.82 -6.03 -15.56
C PRO A 122 -13.53 -6.78 -15.24
N MET A 123 -13.38 -7.24 -13.99
CA MET A 123 -12.28 -8.05 -13.50
C MET A 123 -12.71 -9.51 -13.45
N GLY A 124 -11.94 -10.40 -14.07
CA GLY A 124 -12.16 -11.84 -14.06
C GLY A 124 -11.13 -12.59 -13.20
N TYR A 125 -11.11 -13.92 -13.34
CA TYR A 125 -10.21 -14.80 -12.58
C TYR A 125 -8.74 -14.45 -12.76
N SER A 126 -8.30 -14.15 -13.98
CA SER A 126 -6.90 -13.80 -14.25
C SER A 126 -6.46 -12.51 -13.54
N ASP A 127 -7.35 -11.52 -13.47
CA ASP A 127 -7.06 -10.26 -12.78
C ASP A 127 -6.93 -10.50 -11.27
N PHE A 128 -7.83 -11.28 -10.68
CA PHE A 128 -7.78 -11.61 -9.26
C PHE A 128 -6.58 -12.50 -8.91
N TYR A 129 -6.20 -13.41 -9.80
CA TYR A 129 -4.98 -14.19 -9.62
C TYR A 129 -3.73 -13.30 -9.57
N LEU A 130 -3.63 -12.31 -10.47
CA LEU A 130 -2.53 -11.36 -10.47
C LEU A 130 -2.53 -10.48 -9.21
N ILE A 131 -3.70 -10.01 -8.78
CA ILE A 131 -3.85 -9.21 -7.55
C ILE A 131 -3.43 -10.04 -6.32
N ASP A 132 -3.96 -11.26 -6.17
CA ASP A 132 -3.60 -12.14 -5.05
C ASP A 132 -2.11 -12.45 -5.04
N SER A 133 -1.53 -12.82 -6.18
CA SER A 133 -0.10 -13.12 -6.31
C SER A 133 0.77 -11.91 -5.95
N PHE A 134 0.39 -10.71 -6.38
CA PHE A 134 1.09 -9.48 -6.03
C PHE A 134 1.02 -9.23 -4.52
N LEU A 135 -0.16 -9.31 -3.93
CA LEU A 135 -0.36 -9.04 -2.51
C LEU A 135 0.34 -10.08 -1.63
N GLN A 136 0.28 -11.37 -1.98
CA GLN A 136 1.02 -12.42 -1.25
C GLN A 136 2.52 -12.17 -1.23
N ARG A 137 3.08 -11.69 -2.33
CA ARG A 137 4.50 -11.39 -2.40
C ARG A 137 4.89 -10.17 -1.58
N TYR A 138 4.12 -9.09 -1.63
CA TYR A 138 4.56 -7.81 -1.10
C TYR A 138 4.00 -7.45 0.27
N ILE A 139 2.92 -8.07 0.74
CA ILE A 139 2.43 -7.87 2.11
C ILE A 139 3.51 -8.21 3.15
N PRO A 140 4.26 -9.33 3.06
CA PRO A 140 5.34 -9.61 4.00
C PRO A 140 6.46 -8.55 4.01
N GLU A 141 6.69 -7.86 2.90
CA GLU A 141 7.71 -6.81 2.79
C GLU A 141 7.31 -5.50 3.47
N ILE A 142 6.00 -5.24 3.59
CA ILE A 142 5.44 -4.03 4.22
C ILE A 142 5.07 -4.24 5.69
N LEU A 143 5.07 -5.48 6.19
CA LEU A 143 4.84 -5.74 7.60
C LEU A 143 5.95 -5.13 8.47
N PRO A 144 5.61 -4.60 9.67
CA PRO A 144 6.63 -4.15 10.62
C PRO A 144 7.57 -5.32 10.94
N LYS A 145 8.87 -5.10 10.76
CA LYS A 145 9.85 -6.10 11.18
C LYS A 145 9.79 -6.24 12.70
N PRO A 146 9.83 -7.46 13.26
CA PRO A 146 9.89 -7.64 14.69
C PRO A 146 11.13 -6.92 15.22
N ARG A 147 10.98 -6.11 16.26
CA ARG A 147 12.12 -5.55 16.98
C ARG A 147 12.81 -6.73 17.64
N ILE A 148 14.04 -7.02 17.24
CA ILE A 148 14.89 -7.97 17.95
C ILE A 148 15.17 -7.31 19.30
N ALA A 149 14.70 -7.94 20.39
CA ALA A 149 15.07 -7.52 21.73
C ALA A 149 16.57 -7.73 21.87
N VAL A 150 17.33 -6.65 22.02
CA VAL A 150 18.74 -6.73 22.33
C VAL A 150 18.84 -7.29 23.75
N PRO A 151 19.56 -8.41 23.99
CA PRO A 151 19.74 -8.95 25.33
C PRO A 151 20.25 -7.86 26.28
N ALA A 152 19.72 -7.84 27.50
CA ALA A 152 20.08 -6.83 28.50
C ALA A 152 21.59 -6.79 28.80
N GLU A 153 22.30 -7.89 28.57
CA GLU A 153 23.74 -8.04 28.75
C GLU A 153 24.57 -7.19 27.75
N GLU A 154 24.07 -6.95 26.54
CA GLU A 154 24.76 -6.08 25.59
C GLU A 154 24.61 -4.58 25.92
N ILE A 155 23.58 -4.22 26.69
CA ILE A 155 23.37 -2.82 27.11
C ILE A 155 24.28 -2.44 28.28
N THR A 156 24.62 -3.38 29.14
CA THR A 156 25.54 -3.15 30.28
C THR A 156 27.01 -3.05 29.85
N GLY A 157 27.43 -3.74 28.78
CA GLY A 157 28.77 -3.65 28.24
C GLY A 157 29.12 -2.25 27.70
N ILE A 158 28.19 -1.59 27.07
CA ILE A 158 28.39 -0.24 26.50
C ILE A 158 28.45 0.84 27.59
N ARG A 159 27.83 0.62 28.76
CA ARG A 159 27.89 1.56 29.89
C ARG A 159 29.18 1.43 30.70
N GLY A 160 29.74 0.22 30.78
CA GLY A 160 31.01 0.01 31.51
C GLY A 160 32.21 0.68 30.84
N GLU A 161 32.29 0.64 29.52
CA GLU A 161 33.37 1.25 28.75
C GLU A 161 33.37 2.79 28.77
N ARG A 162 32.18 3.42 28.99
CA ARG A 162 32.12 4.89 29.10
C ARG A 162 32.41 5.47 30.49
N GLU A 163 32.23 4.67 31.53
CA GLU A 163 32.52 5.10 32.89
C GLU A 163 34.04 4.97 33.24
N GLU A 164 34.76 4.04 32.60
CA GLU A 164 36.20 3.91 32.78
C GLU A 164 37.04 4.99 32.04
N GLU A 165 36.54 5.52 30.89
CA GLU A 165 37.22 6.60 30.17
C GLU A 165 37.07 8.00 30.84
N THR A 166 36.14 8.16 31.77
CA THR A 166 35.91 9.46 32.44
C THR A 166 36.61 9.58 33.80
N GLU A 167 37.15 8.51 34.38
CA GLU A 167 37.87 8.59 35.64
C GLU A 167 39.42 8.79 35.49
N GLU A 168 40.01 8.60 34.31
CA GLU A 168 41.44 8.80 34.08
C GLU A 168 41.87 10.25 33.76
N VAL A 169 40.95 11.22 33.69
CA VAL A 169 41.29 12.62 33.35
C VAL A 169 41.25 13.58 34.57
N SER A 170 41.10 13.07 35.78
CA SER A 170 40.98 13.92 36.98
C SER A 170 42.04 13.65 38.05
N THR A 171 43.30 13.39 37.68
CA THR A 171 44.39 13.46 38.63
C THR A 171 45.66 13.92 37.96
N GLY A 172 46.00 15.20 38.14
CA GLY A 172 47.35 15.70 37.84
C GLY A 172 47.33 17.12 37.29
N GLU A 173 47.36 18.09 38.17
CA GLU A 173 48.45 19.05 38.31
C GLU A 173 48.02 20.21 39.22
N GLU A 174 48.34 20.00 40.50
CA GLU A 174 48.70 21.12 41.37
C GLU A 174 50.13 21.51 41.01
N ILE A 175 50.37 22.67 40.47
CA ILE A 175 51.70 23.31 40.52
C ILE A 175 51.53 24.73 41.04
N LEU A 176 52.11 24.89 42.20
CA LEU A 176 52.53 26.14 42.87
C LEU A 176 53.32 27.07 41.95
N PHE A 177 53.05 28.30 42.00
CA PHE A 177 53.77 29.54 42.25
C PHE A 177 52.98 30.74 41.74
#